data_fe856359e3f2f4b85a163b25ddeb2381
#
_entry.id   fe856359e3f2f4b85a163b25ddeb2381
#
_cell.length_a   1.000
_cell.length_b   1.000
_cell.length_c   1.000
_cell.angle_alpha   90.00
_cell.angle_beta   90.00
_cell.angle_gamma   90.00
#
_symmetry.space_group_name_H-M   'P 1'
#
loop_
_entity.id
_entity.type
_entity.pdbx_description
1 polymer ?
#
loop_
_entity_poly.entity_id
_entity_poly.type
_entity_poly.pdbx_seq_one_letter_code
_entity_poly.pdbx_strand_id
1 'polypeptide(L)'
;MSDELKPGAGPELPFAVHHIAQLMSDYIGRLGQAWIEGQLLEVRETRALTYMKLRDTDREEVISIYMQTSSFREVSPAVEQGSRVVIQGKADWWPKKGSLQFKVLQLRAVGLGELMARIEALRNLLAAEGIFNEDRKVPLPFLPRRVGLICGQNSDAMFDVIENAKRRWPEIG
;
A
#
# COMPACT_ATOMS: atom_id res chain seq x y z
N MET A 1 -50.65 -33.21 8.78
CA MET A 1 -49.93 -31.97 8.40
C MET A 1 -48.53 -32.43 8.03
N SER A 2 -48.29 -32.65 6.74
CA SER A 2 -46.99 -33.10 6.23
C SER A 2 -46.03 -31.90 6.34
N ASP A 3 -45.04 -32.03 7.21
CA ASP A 3 -43.95 -31.07 7.30
C ASP A 3 -43.13 -31.23 6.02
N GLU A 4 -43.36 -30.40 5.03
CA GLU A 4 -42.57 -30.37 3.80
C GLU A 4 -41.12 -30.01 4.17
N LEU A 5 -40.24 -31.02 4.21
CA LEU A 5 -38.83 -30.89 4.40
C LEU A 5 -38.28 -29.89 3.37
N LYS A 6 -37.92 -28.70 3.83
CA LYS A 6 -37.31 -27.68 2.98
C LYS A 6 -35.93 -28.17 2.53
N PRO A 7 -35.58 -28.05 1.23
CA PRO A 7 -34.27 -28.40 0.75
C PRO A 7 -33.17 -27.73 1.63
N GLY A 8 -32.17 -28.50 2.05
CA GLY A 8 -31.09 -28.06 2.91
C GLY A 8 -31.37 -28.10 4.41
N ALA A 9 -32.57 -28.53 4.82
CA ALA A 9 -32.91 -28.60 6.26
C ALA A 9 -32.40 -29.86 6.96
N GLY A 10 -31.92 -30.86 6.23
CA GLY A 10 -31.40 -32.09 6.80
C GLY A 10 -30.63 -32.96 5.80
N PRO A 11 -29.99 -34.04 6.26
CA PRO A 11 -29.18 -34.92 5.43
C PRO A 11 -29.99 -35.67 4.36
N GLU A 12 -31.29 -35.76 4.53
CA GLU A 12 -32.20 -36.45 3.60
C GLU A 12 -32.49 -35.66 2.32
N LEU A 13 -32.33 -34.33 2.39
CA LEU A 13 -32.55 -33.41 1.25
C LEU A 13 -31.44 -32.36 1.18
N PRO A 14 -30.18 -32.74 0.93
CA PRO A 14 -29.07 -31.81 0.93
C PRO A 14 -29.11 -30.85 -0.26
N PHE A 15 -28.64 -29.62 -0.08
CA PHE A 15 -28.39 -28.77 -1.23
C PHE A 15 -27.22 -29.29 -2.07
N ALA A 16 -27.31 -29.17 -3.37
CA ALA A 16 -26.18 -29.33 -4.25
C ALA A 16 -25.20 -28.15 -4.07
N VAL A 17 -23.89 -28.39 -4.23
CA VAL A 17 -22.84 -27.38 -4.06
C VAL A 17 -23.09 -26.12 -4.89
N HIS A 18 -23.51 -26.28 -6.15
CA HIS A 18 -23.81 -25.14 -7.02
C HIS A 18 -24.92 -24.25 -6.47
N HIS A 19 -25.92 -24.83 -5.79
CA HIS A 19 -27.04 -24.10 -5.23
C HIS A 19 -26.58 -23.21 -4.08
N ILE A 20 -25.75 -23.74 -3.16
CA ILE A 20 -25.14 -22.97 -2.09
C ILE A 20 -24.22 -21.88 -2.67
N ALA A 21 -23.40 -22.20 -3.69
CA ALA A 21 -22.56 -21.23 -4.34
C ALA A 21 -23.35 -20.06 -4.96
N GLN A 22 -24.53 -20.35 -5.52
CA GLN A 22 -25.43 -19.32 -6.04
C GLN A 22 -26.02 -18.45 -4.93
N LEU A 23 -26.51 -19.04 -3.83
CA LEU A 23 -27.02 -18.31 -2.68
C LEU A 23 -25.94 -17.38 -2.06
N MET A 24 -24.69 -17.86 -1.97
CA MET A 24 -23.56 -17.04 -1.54
C MET A 24 -23.30 -15.88 -2.50
N SER A 25 -23.33 -16.14 -3.81
CA SER A 25 -23.15 -15.09 -4.82
C SER A 25 -24.21 -13.99 -4.69
N ASP A 26 -25.47 -14.39 -4.54
CA ASP A 26 -26.60 -13.47 -4.41
C ASP A 26 -26.54 -12.65 -3.12
N TYR A 27 -26.13 -13.30 -2.01
CA TYR A 27 -25.96 -12.62 -0.72
C TYR A 27 -24.82 -11.61 -0.75
N ILE A 28 -23.65 -12.03 -1.26
CA ILE A 28 -22.46 -11.18 -1.37
C ILE A 28 -22.72 -10.01 -2.33
N GLY A 29 -23.45 -10.26 -3.43
CA GLY A 29 -23.82 -9.22 -4.39
C GLY A 29 -24.66 -8.07 -3.77
N ARG A 30 -25.41 -8.35 -2.70
CA ARG A 30 -26.22 -7.33 -1.98
C ARG A 30 -25.39 -6.35 -1.13
N LEU A 31 -24.13 -6.68 -0.83
CA LEU A 31 -23.25 -5.78 -0.07
C LEU A 31 -22.97 -4.46 -0.82
N GLY A 32 -23.17 -4.44 -2.14
CA GLY A 32 -22.95 -3.24 -2.94
C GLY A 32 -21.48 -2.81 -3.00
N GLN A 33 -21.31 -1.51 -3.23
CA GLN A 33 -19.99 -0.88 -3.23
C GLN A 33 -19.70 -0.28 -1.86
N ALA A 34 -18.45 -0.42 -1.41
CA ALA A 34 -17.98 0.16 -0.16
C ALA A 34 -16.63 0.87 -0.35
N TRP A 35 -16.41 1.89 0.47
CA TRP A 35 -15.09 2.47 0.67
C TRP A 35 -14.45 1.82 1.89
N ILE A 36 -13.23 1.33 1.73
CA ILE A 36 -12.45 0.73 2.81
C ILE A 36 -11.04 1.29 2.82
N GLU A 37 -10.47 1.44 4.00
CA GLU A 37 -9.11 1.91 4.23
C GLU A 37 -8.26 0.79 4.81
N GLY A 38 -6.98 0.77 4.47
CA GLY A 38 -6.03 -0.19 5.02
C GLY A 38 -4.64 -0.01 4.46
N GLN A 39 -3.76 -0.95 4.83
CA GLN A 39 -2.38 -0.99 4.38
C GLN A 39 -2.16 -2.15 3.40
N LEU A 40 -1.50 -1.89 2.28
CA LEU A 40 -1.13 -2.93 1.33
C LEU A 40 0.00 -3.80 1.89
N LEU A 41 -0.26 -5.11 2.07
CA LEU A 41 0.76 -6.08 2.51
C LEU A 41 1.53 -6.69 1.35
N GLU A 42 0.83 -7.01 0.27
CA GLU A 42 1.37 -7.67 -0.89
C GLU A 42 0.83 -6.98 -2.14
N VAL A 43 1.69 -6.83 -3.14
CA VAL A 43 1.31 -6.36 -4.48
C VAL A 43 1.92 -7.32 -5.49
N ARG A 44 1.09 -8.00 -6.26
CA ARG A 44 1.51 -8.93 -7.30
C ARG A 44 0.84 -8.56 -8.61
N GLU A 45 1.60 -7.98 -9.50
CA GLU A 45 1.13 -7.66 -10.84
C GLU A 45 1.19 -8.88 -11.78
N THR A 46 0.14 -9.05 -12.55
CA THR A 46 0.10 -9.90 -13.73
C THR A 46 -0.18 -9.04 -14.95
N ARG A 47 -0.20 -9.62 -16.14
CA ARG A 47 -0.47 -8.86 -17.38
C ARG A 47 -1.84 -8.14 -17.36
N ALA A 48 -2.86 -8.75 -16.76
CA ALA A 48 -4.23 -8.24 -16.80
C ALA A 48 -4.69 -7.68 -15.45
N LEU A 49 -4.33 -8.32 -14.35
CA LEU A 49 -4.82 -8.02 -13.00
C LEU A 49 -3.67 -7.87 -12.03
N THR A 50 -3.80 -6.91 -11.14
CA THR A 50 -2.94 -6.74 -9.97
C THR A 50 -3.70 -7.26 -8.76
N TYR A 51 -3.13 -8.27 -8.11
CA TYR A 51 -3.64 -8.89 -6.88
C TYR A 51 -2.91 -8.29 -5.70
N MET A 52 -3.65 -7.99 -4.65
CA MET A 52 -3.12 -7.33 -3.47
C MET A 52 -3.78 -7.90 -2.22
N LYS A 53 -3.13 -7.73 -1.07
CA LYS A 53 -3.73 -7.95 0.25
C LYS A 53 -3.82 -6.62 0.97
N LEU A 54 -5.00 -6.28 1.47
CA LEU A 54 -5.27 -5.11 2.27
C LEU A 54 -5.47 -5.54 3.72
N ARG A 55 -4.65 -5.01 4.63
CA ARG A 55 -4.74 -5.23 6.07
C ARG A 55 -5.38 -4.02 6.73
N ASP A 56 -6.23 -4.27 7.72
CA ASP A 56 -6.70 -3.23 8.63
C ASP A 56 -5.52 -2.59 9.39
N THR A 57 -5.61 -1.29 9.70
CA THR A 57 -4.54 -0.57 10.40
C THR A 57 -4.51 -0.83 11.90
N ASP A 58 -5.66 -1.18 12.48
CA ASP A 58 -5.86 -1.31 13.92
C ASP A 58 -6.04 -2.78 14.36
N ARG A 59 -6.31 -3.67 13.39
CA ARG A 59 -6.58 -5.09 13.64
C ARG A 59 -5.81 -5.98 12.67
N GLU A 60 -5.86 -7.30 12.91
CA GLU A 60 -5.13 -8.28 12.09
C GLU A 60 -5.94 -8.80 10.87
N GLU A 61 -7.13 -8.22 10.61
CA GLU A 61 -7.96 -8.63 9.48
C GLU A 61 -7.33 -8.26 8.15
N VAL A 62 -7.39 -9.21 7.22
CA VAL A 62 -6.83 -9.08 5.86
C VAL A 62 -7.88 -9.45 4.83
N ILE A 63 -8.02 -8.64 3.80
CA ILE A 63 -8.88 -8.88 2.66
C ILE A 63 -8.04 -9.02 1.40
N SER A 64 -8.31 -10.08 0.60
CA SER A 64 -7.74 -10.21 -0.74
C SER A 64 -8.48 -9.28 -1.70
N ILE A 65 -7.74 -8.44 -2.40
CA ILE A 65 -8.29 -7.47 -3.35
C ILE A 65 -7.62 -7.60 -4.71
N TYR A 66 -8.30 -7.16 -5.76
CA TYR A 66 -7.71 -7.10 -7.10
C TYR A 66 -8.29 -5.95 -7.91
N MET A 67 -7.51 -5.47 -8.89
CA MET A 67 -7.94 -4.50 -9.89
C MET A 67 -7.24 -4.72 -11.23
N GLN A 68 -7.66 -4.00 -12.26
CA GLN A 68 -6.96 -4.04 -13.55
C GLN A 68 -5.56 -3.44 -13.40
N THR A 69 -4.56 -4.08 -14.00
CA THR A 69 -3.16 -3.62 -13.90
C THR A 69 -2.96 -2.26 -14.57
N SER A 70 -3.67 -1.97 -15.66
CA SER A 70 -3.67 -0.64 -16.28
C SER A 70 -4.10 0.44 -15.29
N SER A 71 -5.24 0.24 -14.63
CA SER A 71 -5.77 1.19 -13.65
C SER A 71 -4.90 1.32 -12.40
N PHE A 72 -4.23 0.23 -11.99
CA PHE A 72 -3.29 0.27 -10.88
C PHE A 72 -2.09 1.16 -11.18
N ARG A 73 -1.55 1.07 -12.40
CA ARG A 73 -0.40 1.87 -12.85
C ARG A 73 -0.70 3.35 -13.06
N GLU A 74 -1.98 3.69 -13.27
CA GLU A 74 -2.45 5.07 -13.38
C GLU A 74 -2.64 5.77 -12.03
N VAL A 75 -2.53 5.04 -10.91
CA VAL A 75 -2.69 5.61 -9.56
C VAL A 75 -1.55 6.59 -9.29
N SER A 76 -1.93 7.82 -8.95
CA SER A 76 -0.97 8.87 -8.60
C SER A 76 -1.31 9.47 -7.22
N PRO A 77 -0.33 9.56 -6.32
CA PRO A 77 1.04 9.02 -6.43
C PRO A 77 1.06 7.48 -6.47
N ALA A 78 2.12 6.92 -7.03
CA ALA A 78 2.29 5.46 -7.12
C ALA A 78 2.23 4.83 -5.72
N VAL A 79 1.58 3.67 -5.65
CA VAL A 79 1.43 2.91 -4.41
C VAL A 79 2.18 1.59 -4.53
N GLU A 80 2.76 1.17 -3.42
CA GLU A 80 3.55 -0.04 -3.32
C GLU A 80 3.24 -0.78 -2.01
N GLN A 81 3.90 -1.90 -1.79
CA GLN A 81 3.78 -2.64 -0.54
C GLN A 81 4.11 -1.72 0.65
N GLY A 82 3.28 -1.76 1.68
CA GLY A 82 3.37 -0.90 2.85
C GLY A 82 2.58 0.42 2.74
N SER A 83 2.14 0.82 1.54
CA SER A 83 1.34 2.03 1.37
C SER A 83 -0.01 1.93 2.08
N ARG A 84 -0.41 3.01 2.76
CA ARG A 84 -1.77 3.18 3.28
C ARG A 84 -2.67 3.71 2.17
N VAL A 85 -3.79 3.06 1.95
CA VAL A 85 -4.67 3.35 0.82
C VAL A 85 -6.13 3.37 1.24
N VAL A 86 -6.93 4.15 0.52
CA VAL A 86 -8.39 4.06 0.53
C VAL A 86 -8.82 3.51 -0.83
N ILE A 87 -9.64 2.49 -0.82
CA ILE A 87 -10.17 1.85 -2.02
C ILE A 87 -11.69 1.91 -2.05
N GLN A 88 -12.24 2.07 -3.23
CA GLN A 88 -13.66 1.81 -3.51
C GLN A 88 -13.77 0.54 -4.32
N GLY A 89 -14.67 -0.34 -3.93
CA GLY A 89 -14.89 -1.57 -4.67
C GLY A 89 -16.12 -2.33 -4.20
N LYS A 90 -16.23 -3.55 -4.64
CA LYS A 90 -17.31 -4.46 -4.29
C LYS A 90 -16.78 -5.86 -4.02
N ALA A 91 -17.45 -6.58 -3.13
CA ALA A 91 -17.18 -7.99 -2.90
C ALA A 91 -17.47 -8.79 -4.18
N ASP A 92 -16.58 -9.70 -4.50
CA ASP A 92 -16.67 -10.56 -5.69
C ASP A 92 -16.41 -12.01 -5.31
N TRP A 93 -17.45 -12.82 -5.47
CA TRP A 93 -17.41 -14.25 -5.20
C TRP A 93 -17.06 -15.02 -6.47
N TRP A 94 -16.05 -15.86 -6.41
CA TRP A 94 -15.64 -16.74 -7.51
C TRP A 94 -16.08 -18.17 -7.26
N PRO A 95 -17.28 -18.57 -7.73
CA PRO A 95 -17.88 -19.89 -7.43
C PRO A 95 -16.99 -21.07 -7.84
N LYS A 96 -16.29 -20.96 -8.98
CA LYS A 96 -15.40 -22.02 -9.49
C LYS A 96 -14.19 -22.28 -8.61
N LYS A 97 -13.74 -21.29 -7.83
CA LYS A 97 -12.59 -21.39 -6.92
C LYS A 97 -12.99 -21.39 -5.45
N GLY A 98 -14.27 -21.15 -5.14
CA GLY A 98 -14.74 -21.01 -3.76
C GLY A 98 -14.04 -19.87 -3.01
N SER A 99 -13.65 -18.80 -3.69
CA SER A 99 -12.89 -17.71 -3.09
C SER A 99 -13.65 -16.38 -3.14
N LEU A 100 -13.59 -15.65 -2.04
CA LEU A 100 -14.10 -14.29 -1.90
C LEU A 100 -12.95 -13.31 -2.04
N GLN A 101 -13.11 -12.32 -2.90
CA GLN A 101 -12.16 -11.23 -3.10
C GLN A 101 -12.93 -9.91 -3.16
N PHE A 102 -12.21 -8.79 -3.11
CA PHE A 102 -12.81 -7.47 -3.27
C PHE A 102 -12.28 -6.85 -4.57
N LYS A 103 -13.19 -6.65 -5.53
CA LYS A 103 -12.84 -6.00 -6.80
C LYS A 103 -12.75 -4.50 -6.59
N VAL A 104 -11.54 -3.97 -6.72
CA VAL A 104 -11.27 -2.54 -6.60
C VAL A 104 -11.65 -1.82 -7.88
N LEU A 105 -12.40 -0.72 -7.75
CA LEU A 105 -12.81 0.19 -8.82
C LEU A 105 -11.97 1.47 -8.80
N GLN A 106 -11.66 1.98 -7.61
CA GLN A 106 -10.80 3.13 -7.40
C GLN A 106 -9.84 2.85 -6.25
N LEU A 107 -8.62 3.36 -6.35
CA LEU A 107 -7.59 3.27 -5.33
C LEU A 107 -6.90 4.63 -5.19
N ARG A 108 -6.70 5.09 -3.95
CA ARG A 108 -6.02 6.35 -3.64
C ARG A 108 -5.05 6.13 -2.49
N ALA A 109 -3.84 6.67 -2.60
CA ALA A 109 -2.90 6.71 -1.49
C ALA A 109 -3.39 7.65 -0.39
N VAL A 110 -3.23 7.24 0.87
CA VAL A 110 -3.56 8.04 2.06
C VAL A 110 -2.28 8.52 2.73
N GLY A 111 -2.31 9.75 3.24
CA GLY A 111 -1.23 10.30 4.05
C GLY A 111 -0.07 10.93 3.27
N LEU A 112 0.11 10.62 1.98
CA LEU A 112 1.18 11.25 1.19
C LEU A 112 0.93 12.76 1.02
N GLY A 113 -0.31 13.17 0.79
CA GLY A 113 -0.66 14.58 0.66
C GLY A 113 -0.42 15.38 1.94
N GLU A 114 -0.76 14.81 3.10
CA GLU A 114 -0.52 15.43 4.40
C GLU A 114 0.97 15.49 4.73
N LEU A 115 1.72 14.42 4.45
CA LEU A 115 3.17 14.39 4.64
C LEU A 115 3.87 15.41 3.74
N MET A 116 3.50 15.49 2.45
CA MET A 116 4.05 16.47 1.50
C MET A 116 3.71 17.90 1.92
N ALA A 117 2.48 18.15 2.36
CA ALA A 117 2.08 19.46 2.89
C ALA A 117 2.89 19.84 4.15
N ARG A 118 3.15 18.88 5.04
CA ARG A 118 4.03 19.09 6.22
C ARG A 118 5.46 19.40 5.83
N ILE A 119 6.03 18.68 4.88
CA ILE A 119 7.38 18.92 4.36
C ILE A 119 7.47 20.30 3.73
N GLU A 120 6.49 20.68 2.93
CA GLU A 120 6.44 21.99 2.29
C GLU A 120 6.26 23.13 3.29
N ALA A 121 5.39 22.97 4.27
CA ALA A 121 5.23 23.92 5.37
C ALA A 121 6.52 24.10 6.17
N LEU A 122 7.22 23.01 6.51
CA LEU A 122 8.51 23.04 7.19
C LEU A 122 9.58 23.73 6.34
N ARG A 123 9.64 23.42 5.04
CA ARG A 123 10.58 24.06 4.11
C ARG A 123 10.35 25.58 4.06
N ASN A 124 9.10 26.00 3.96
CA ASN A 124 8.72 27.41 3.93
C ASN A 124 9.06 28.13 5.24
N LEU A 125 8.85 27.46 6.39
CA LEU A 125 9.25 27.98 7.70
C LEU A 125 10.77 28.20 7.76
N LEU A 126 11.55 27.20 7.40
CA LEU A 126 13.03 27.26 7.41
C LEU A 126 13.56 28.29 6.40
N ALA A 127 12.89 28.48 5.27
CA ALA A 127 13.21 29.54 4.31
C ALA A 127 12.93 30.92 4.89
N ALA A 128 11.81 31.12 5.58
CA ALA A 128 11.48 32.37 6.27
C ALA A 128 12.47 32.72 7.39
N GLU A 129 13.00 31.70 8.08
CA GLU A 129 14.08 31.86 9.07
C GLU A 129 15.46 32.15 8.43
N GLY A 130 15.54 32.14 7.10
CA GLY A 130 16.78 32.45 6.35
C GLY A 130 17.83 31.35 6.40
N ILE A 131 17.48 30.12 6.80
CA ILE A 131 18.44 29.01 6.94
C ILE A 131 19.07 28.63 5.59
N PHE A 132 18.37 28.85 4.48
CA PHE A 132 18.88 28.57 3.15
C PHE A 132 19.61 29.74 2.49
N ASN A 133 19.73 30.87 3.15
CA ASN A 133 20.39 32.05 2.60
C ASN A 133 21.87 31.81 2.37
N GLU A 134 22.42 32.35 1.28
CA GLU A 134 23.82 32.19 0.91
C GLU A 134 24.77 32.88 1.92
N ASP A 135 24.34 33.99 2.52
CA ASP A 135 25.09 34.75 3.54
C ASP A 135 25.31 33.96 4.84
N ARG A 136 24.51 32.93 5.11
CA ARG A 136 24.67 32.00 6.24
C ARG A 136 25.55 30.80 5.94
N LYS A 137 25.91 30.59 4.69
CA LYS A 137 26.78 29.47 4.28
C LYS A 137 28.24 29.82 4.52
N VAL A 138 28.91 28.97 5.26
CA VAL A 138 30.34 29.10 5.48
C VAL A 138 31.07 28.36 4.34
N PRO A 139 32.13 28.98 3.73
CA PRO A 139 32.90 28.30 2.71
C PRO A 139 33.55 27.03 3.28
N LEU A 140 33.55 25.98 2.45
CA LEU A 140 34.12 24.69 2.85
C LEU A 140 35.63 24.84 3.08
N PRO A 141 36.18 24.26 4.15
CA PRO A 141 37.63 24.24 4.37
C PRO A 141 38.31 23.41 3.28
N PHE A 142 39.50 23.80 2.86
CA PHE A 142 40.28 23.09 1.83
C PHE A 142 40.55 21.63 2.22
N LEU A 143 40.82 21.38 3.50
CA LEU A 143 41.04 20.06 4.09
C LEU A 143 40.20 19.89 5.36
N PRO A 144 38.99 19.32 5.28
CA PRO A 144 38.19 19.10 6.47
C PRO A 144 38.77 17.97 7.33
N ARG A 145 38.91 18.21 8.63
CA ARG A 145 39.38 17.18 9.58
C ARG A 145 38.33 16.13 9.89
N ARG A 146 37.04 16.48 9.76
CA ARG A 146 35.90 15.58 9.98
C ARG A 146 34.80 15.92 8.98
N VAL A 147 34.14 14.89 8.45
CA VAL A 147 33.00 15.04 7.58
C VAL A 147 31.81 14.31 8.19
N GLY A 148 30.71 15.03 8.42
CA GLY A 148 29.46 14.43 8.85
C GLY A 148 28.67 13.95 7.63
N LEU A 149 28.25 12.67 7.62
CA LEU A 149 27.40 12.09 6.59
C LEU A 149 26.01 11.82 7.16
N ILE A 150 24.98 12.38 6.54
CA ILE A 150 23.58 12.12 6.87
C ILE A 150 22.98 11.31 5.72
N CYS A 151 22.69 10.04 5.97
CA CYS A 151 22.11 9.12 4.98
C CYS A 151 21.29 8.04 5.67
N GLY A 152 20.62 7.19 4.89
CA GLY A 152 19.96 5.99 5.41
C GLY A 152 20.98 5.03 6.05
N GLN A 153 20.63 4.46 7.19
CA GLN A 153 21.49 3.48 7.87
C GLN A 153 21.74 2.27 6.96
N ASN A 154 23.01 1.87 6.82
CA ASN A 154 23.45 0.76 5.95
C ASN A 154 23.06 0.91 4.46
N SER A 155 22.92 2.14 3.97
CA SER A 155 22.65 2.39 2.55
C SER A 155 23.92 2.25 1.70
N ASP A 156 23.75 1.84 0.43
CA ASP A 156 24.85 1.79 -0.54
C ASP A 156 25.54 3.15 -0.67
N ALA A 157 24.78 4.25 -0.59
CA ALA A 157 25.33 5.61 -0.58
C ALA A 157 26.30 5.86 0.58
N MET A 158 26.05 5.27 1.75
CA MET A 158 26.97 5.38 2.90
C MET A 158 28.30 4.69 2.60
N PHE A 159 28.26 3.49 2.07
CA PHE A 159 29.45 2.72 1.73
C PHE A 159 30.24 3.40 0.62
N ASP A 160 29.58 3.87 -0.43
CA ASP A 160 30.20 4.59 -1.54
C ASP A 160 30.95 5.86 -1.08
N VAL A 161 30.34 6.65 -0.19
CA VAL A 161 30.97 7.87 0.34
C VAL A 161 32.18 7.53 1.19
N ILE A 162 32.07 6.53 2.09
CA ILE A 162 33.18 6.11 2.96
C ILE A 162 34.33 5.56 2.13
N GLU A 163 34.06 4.69 1.16
CA GLU A 163 35.08 4.08 0.32
C GLU A 163 35.81 5.13 -0.54
N ASN A 164 35.06 6.03 -1.18
CA ASN A 164 35.64 7.12 -1.97
C ASN A 164 36.44 8.12 -1.14
N ALA A 165 35.96 8.43 0.08
CA ALA A 165 36.68 9.31 0.99
C ALA A 165 38.01 8.69 1.41
N LYS A 166 38.02 7.42 1.86
CA LYS A 166 39.23 6.69 2.25
C LYS A 166 40.22 6.53 1.09
N ARG A 167 39.73 6.29 -0.11
CA ARG A 167 40.57 6.17 -1.31
C ARG A 167 41.29 7.47 -1.66
N ARG A 168 40.62 8.62 -1.50
CA ARG A 168 41.18 9.94 -1.82
C ARG A 168 41.98 10.55 -0.68
N TRP A 169 41.62 10.24 0.53
CA TRP A 169 42.25 10.76 1.74
C TRP A 169 42.19 9.74 2.89
N PRO A 170 43.23 8.89 2.98
CA PRO A 170 43.25 7.79 3.96
C PRO A 170 43.19 8.25 5.43
N GLU A 171 43.66 9.48 5.73
CA GLU A 171 43.69 10.05 7.08
C GLU A 171 42.36 10.71 7.51
N ILE A 172 41.30 10.63 6.69
CA ILE A 172 39.99 11.19 7.06
C ILE A 172 39.32 10.35 8.15
N GLY A 173 38.87 10.97 9.24
CA GLY A 173 38.19 10.36 10.36
C GLY A 173 36.67 10.56 10.33
#